data_b1d6b626deef5ea7cf402467e92f376a
#
_entry.id   b1d6b626deef5ea7cf402467e92f376a
#
_cell.length_a   1.000
_cell.length_b   1.000
_cell.length_c   1.000
_cell.angle_alpha   90.00
_cell.angle_beta   90.00
_cell.angle_gamma   90.00
#
_symmetry.space_group_name_H-M   'P 1'
#
loop_
_entity.id
_entity.type
_entity.pdbx_description
1 polymer ?
#
loop_
_entity_poly.entity_id
_entity_poly.type
_entity_poly.pdbx_seq_one_letter_code
_entity_poly.pdbx_strand_id
1 'polypeptide(L)'
;MCGIVGYIGNKEAYPIIINGLKRLEYRGYDSAGFVVNAGKFISEKTKGKVSDLEEKSAKDTLSGATFGIGHTRWATHGVPNDVNSHPHFSNSGKLVIVHNGIIENYQPIKQRLLKEGYVFHSDTDTEVLVNFIEYIKNKKQLSLEEAVRYALNEVVGAYAIAVMEEDHPSKMVVARLGSPLVIGIGENEFYIASDASPFIEYTQNALYLEDGEMATIELNQEVQVRKIHNNEEVDPTIQELKLSIDAIEKGGYEHFMLKEIFEQPQSIQDTMRGRLLEDHTTKISGINNNLKQFLSADRIVIVACGTSWHAGLVGEYLFEELARIPVEVEYASEFRYRNPVINPSDIVIAISQSGETADTLAALKLAKERGAFIYGICNVVGSSIARLTDSGTYTHAGPEIGVASTKAFTTQLTVLTLLALHLGHKKGTIDHTTYKKLCQNLALVPDLVAKTIEMTKDKVIEIAQEYKDVSNCIYLGRGYNFPVALEGALKLKEISYIHAEGYPAAEMKHGPIALIDENMPVIFLAPSKGHYEKVVSNAQEIKARKGKIIAVVTENDTQMSSLADHTLEIPEVDEIFSPILSVIPLQLLSYHIATMRGCNVDQPRNLAKSVTVE
;
A
#
# COMPACT_ATOMS: atom_id res chain seq x y z
N MET A 1 -1.52 2.58 -9.55
CA MET A 1 -0.80 1.34 -9.98
C MET A 1 -1.66 0.55 -10.95
N CYS A 2 -1.00 -0.24 -11.79
CA CYS A 2 -1.70 -1.13 -12.72
C CYS A 2 -1.72 -2.57 -12.19
N GLY A 3 -2.62 -3.42 -12.70
CA GLY A 3 -2.70 -4.84 -12.38
C GLY A 3 -2.49 -5.71 -13.61
N ILE A 4 -1.53 -6.62 -13.55
CA ILE A 4 -1.28 -7.65 -14.57
C ILE A 4 -1.91 -8.95 -14.09
N VAL A 5 -2.61 -9.67 -14.98
CA VAL A 5 -3.03 -11.06 -14.81
C VAL A 5 -2.66 -11.82 -16.07
N GLY A 6 -2.03 -12.98 -15.93
CA GLY A 6 -1.77 -13.91 -17.03
C GLY A 6 -2.13 -15.32 -16.61
N TYR A 7 -2.47 -16.13 -17.58
CA TYR A 7 -2.77 -17.55 -17.40
C TYR A 7 -2.25 -18.37 -18.58
N ILE A 8 -1.67 -19.49 -18.26
CA ILE A 8 -1.28 -20.54 -19.21
C ILE A 8 -1.57 -21.90 -18.57
N GLY A 9 -2.39 -22.72 -19.20
CA GLY A 9 -2.78 -24.00 -18.61
C GLY A 9 -3.77 -24.78 -19.47
N ASN A 10 -4.63 -25.56 -18.80
CA ASN A 10 -5.61 -26.43 -19.43
C ASN A 10 -7.07 -25.96 -19.26
N LYS A 11 -7.28 -24.90 -18.47
CA LYS A 11 -8.60 -24.31 -18.23
C LYS A 11 -8.85 -23.13 -19.19
N GLU A 12 -10.09 -22.70 -19.31
CA GLU A 12 -10.41 -21.47 -20.05
C GLU A 12 -9.76 -20.25 -19.41
N ALA A 13 -8.96 -19.52 -20.19
CA ALA A 13 -8.19 -18.39 -19.71
C ALA A 13 -9.06 -17.17 -19.36
N TYR A 14 -10.13 -16.92 -20.14
CA TYR A 14 -10.95 -15.73 -19.98
C TYR A 14 -11.57 -15.58 -18.57
N PRO A 15 -12.26 -16.59 -18.00
CA PRO A 15 -12.81 -16.47 -16.64
C PRO A 15 -11.74 -16.22 -15.58
N ILE A 16 -10.58 -16.87 -15.70
CA ILE A 16 -9.45 -16.71 -14.77
C ILE A 16 -8.90 -15.29 -14.83
N ILE A 17 -8.70 -14.77 -16.06
CA ILE A 17 -8.17 -13.42 -16.28
C ILE A 17 -9.17 -12.38 -15.75
N ILE A 18 -10.45 -12.46 -16.10
CA ILE A 18 -11.46 -11.48 -15.66
C ILE A 18 -11.61 -11.48 -14.14
N ASN A 19 -11.68 -12.66 -13.50
CA ASN A 19 -11.77 -12.75 -12.05
C ASN A 19 -10.50 -12.20 -11.38
N GLY A 20 -9.34 -12.49 -11.94
CA GLY A 20 -8.07 -11.94 -11.47
C GLY A 20 -8.01 -10.42 -11.61
N LEU A 21 -8.46 -9.85 -12.74
CA LEU A 21 -8.53 -8.41 -12.95
C LEU A 21 -9.49 -7.72 -11.96
N LYS A 22 -10.65 -8.33 -11.67
CA LYS A 22 -11.57 -7.83 -10.64
C LYS A 22 -10.90 -7.75 -9.26
N ARG A 23 -10.08 -8.73 -8.93
CA ARG A 23 -9.30 -8.75 -7.68
C ARG A 23 -8.16 -7.74 -7.66
N LEU A 24 -7.66 -7.31 -8.81
CA LEU A 24 -6.62 -6.28 -8.93
C LEU A 24 -7.17 -4.88 -9.22
N GLU A 25 -8.49 -4.71 -9.32
CA GLU A 25 -9.09 -3.42 -9.69
C GLU A 25 -8.75 -2.30 -8.69
N TYR A 26 -8.50 -2.63 -7.41
CA TYR A 26 -8.01 -1.68 -6.41
C TYR A 26 -6.65 -1.05 -6.77
N ARG A 27 -5.88 -1.68 -7.66
CA ARG A 27 -4.58 -1.17 -8.15
C ARG A 27 -4.74 -0.15 -9.28
N GLY A 28 -5.78 -0.27 -10.12
CA GLY A 28 -6.03 0.64 -11.22
C GLY A 28 -7.39 0.35 -11.85
N TYR A 29 -8.14 1.37 -12.18
CA TYR A 29 -9.52 1.28 -12.65
C TYR A 29 -9.87 2.34 -13.72
N ASP A 30 -8.86 2.97 -14.35
CA ASP A 30 -9.08 3.96 -15.43
C ASP A 30 -9.45 3.30 -16.75
N SER A 31 -8.89 2.10 -16.98
CA SER A 31 -9.22 1.26 -18.12
C SER A 31 -8.80 -0.18 -17.85
N ALA A 32 -9.40 -1.10 -18.59
CA ALA A 32 -9.11 -2.52 -18.53
C ALA A 32 -9.08 -3.14 -19.92
N GLY A 33 -8.40 -4.28 -20.05
CA GLY A 33 -8.40 -5.06 -21.28
C GLY A 33 -7.73 -6.41 -21.11
N PHE A 34 -8.00 -7.29 -22.05
CA PHE A 34 -7.40 -8.61 -22.10
C PHE A 34 -7.10 -9.04 -23.53
N VAL A 35 -6.28 -10.04 -23.67
CA VAL A 35 -6.11 -10.84 -24.87
C VAL A 35 -6.01 -12.32 -24.50
N VAL A 36 -6.68 -13.16 -25.26
CA VAL A 36 -6.58 -14.62 -25.18
C VAL A 36 -6.21 -15.18 -26.54
N ASN A 37 -5.59 -16.35 -26.56
CA ASN A 37 -5.21 -17.06 -27.78
C ASN A 37 -6.06 -18.33 -27.95
N ALA A 38 -6.93 -18.33 -28.96
CA ALA A 38 -7.73 -19.47 -29.40
C ALA A 38 -7.30 -19.93 -30.81
N GLY A 39 -5.99 -19.98 -31.07
CA GLY A 39 -5.39 -20.17 -32.40
C GLY A 39 -5.08 -18.85 -33.11
N LYS A 40 -5.71 -17.77 -32.66
CA LYS A 40 -5.42 -16.36 -32.98
C LYS A 40 -5.67 -15.52 -31.73
N PHE A 41 -5.07 -14.34 -31.69
CA PHE A 41 -5.34 -13.39 -30.64
C PHE A 41 -6.76 -12.80 -30.76
N ILE A 42 -7.52 -12.91 -29.67
CA ILE A 42 -8.82 -12.26 -29.49
C ILE A 42 -8.65 -11.31 -28.31
N SER A 43 -8.91 -10.03 -28.52
CA SER A 43 -8.71 -9.00 -27.49
C SER A 43 -9.90 -8.06 -27.39
N GLU A 44 -10.16 -7.57 -26.18
CA GLU A 44 -11.09 -6.49 -25.91
C GLU A 44 -10.46 -5.50 -24.94
N LYS A 45 -10.75 -4.22 -25.13
CA LYS A 45 -10.28 -3.11 -24.30
C LYS A 45 -11.38 -2.12 -24.04
N THR A 46 -11.39 -1.51 -22.87
CA THR A 46 -12.37 -0.49 -22.51
C THR A 46 -11.79 0.54 -21.56
N LYS A 47 -12.21 1.79 -21.73
CA LYS A 47 -12.09 2.79 -20.68
C LYS A 47 -13.10 2.45 -19.58
N GLY A 48 -12.69 2.50 -18.31
CA GLY A 48 -13.54 2.20 -17.16
C GLY A 48 -13.13 0.91 -16.45
N LYS A 49 -14.09 0.31 -15.76
CA LYS A 49 -13.89 -0.82 -14.86
C LYS A 49 -13.87 -2.17 -15.60
N VAL A 50 -13.45 -3.21 -14.86
CA VAL A 50 -13.48 -4.59 -15.37
C VAL A 50 -14.92 -5.07 -15.65
N SER A 51 -15.92 -4.56 -14.92
CA SER A 51 -17.35 -4.80 -15.24
C SER A 51 -17.73 -4.32 -16.64
N ASP A 52 -17.26 -3.14 -17.05
CA ASP A 52 -17.54 -2.58 -18.37
C ASP A 52 -16.87 -3.40 -19.48
N LEU A 53 -15.65 -3.92 -19.20
CA LEU A 53 -14.93 -4.84 -20.07
C LEU A 53 -15.69 -6.17 -20.23
N GLU A 54 -16.22 -6.72 -19.14
CA GLU A 54 -16.98 -7.98 -19.15
C GLU A 54 -18.29 -7.85 -19.94
N GLU A 55 -19.00 -6.73 -19.81
CA GLU A 55 -20.22 -6.44 -20.57
C GLU A 55 -19.97 -6.31 -22.07
N LYS A 56 -18.81 -5.72 -22.43
CA LYS A 56 -18.40 -5.52 -23.83
C LYS A 56 -17.92 -6.82 -24.49
N SER A 57 -17.48 -7.80 -23.71
CA SER A 57 -16.85 -9.02 -24.20
C SER A 57 -17.85 -10.00 -24.81
N ALA A 58 -17.61 -10.43 -26.06
CA ALA A 58 -18.39 -11.47 -26.75
C ALA A 58 -17.95 -12.86 -26.29
N LYS A 59 -18.53 -13.37 -25.19
CA LYS A 59 -18.12 -14.60 -24.49
C LYS A 59 -18.06 -15.85 -25.39
N ASP A 60 -18.95 -15.96 -26.36
CA ASP A 60 -19.02 -17.13 -27.27
C ASP A 60 -17.77 -17.28 -28.15
N THR A 61 -17.06 -16.19 -28.43
CA THR A 61 -15.84 -16.23 -29.27
C THR A 61 -14.57 -16.56 -28.49
N LEU A 62 -14.65 -16.59 -27.15
CA LEU A 62 -13.50 -16.74 -26.22
C LEU A 62 -13.34 -18.18 -25.73
N SER A 63 -14.31 -19.06 -26.06
CA SER A 63 -14.29 -20.47 -25.65
C SER A 63 -13.10 -21.24 -26.26
N GLY A 64 -12.47 -22.09 -25.43
CA GLY A 64 -11.33 -22.91 -25.83
C GLY A 64 -9.97 -22.22 -25.78
N ALA A 65 -9.91 -20.94 -25.47
CA ALA A 65 -8.64 -20.24 -25.22
C ALA A 65 -8.10 -20.61 -23.84
N THR A 66 -6.91 -21.22 -23.79
CA THR A 66 -6.27 -21.67 -22.54
C THR A 66 -5.03 -20.86 -22.18
N PHE A 67 -4.81 -19.76 -22.90
CA PHE A 67 -3.63 -18.92 -22.79
C PHE A 67 -4.03 -17.44 -22.99
N GLY A 68 -3.60 -16.57 -22.09
CA GLY A 68 -3.93 -15.14 -22.21
C GLY A 68 -3.32 -14.27 -21.13
N ILE A 69 -3.42 -12.94 -21.36
CA ILE A 69 -3.01 -11.89 -20.42
C ILE A 69 -4.08 -10.81 -20.35
N GLY A 70 -4.18 -10.16 -19.21
CA GLY A 70 -5.08 -9.05 -18.98
C GLY A 70 -4.43 -7.99 -18.11
N HIS A 71 -5.06 -6.80 -18.09
CA HIS A 71 -4.51 -5.64 -17.43
C HIS A 71 -5.60 -4.70 -16.93
N THR A 72 -5.40 -4.15 -15.72
CA THR A 72 -6.11 -2.97 -15.24
C THR A 72 -5.14 -1.81 -15.15
N ARG A 73 -5.52 -0.65 -15.71
CA ARG A 73 -4.61 0.47 -15.90
C ARG A 73 -4.91 1.62 -14.93
N TRP A 74 -3.84 2.17 -14.38
CA TRP A 74 -3.75 3.50 -13.82
C TRP A 74 -2.92 4.35 -14.79
N ALA A 75 -3.53 5.34 -15.43
CA ALA A 75 -2.91 6.06 -16.53
C ALA A 75 -1.73 6.93 -16.06
N THR A 76 -0.55 6.68 -16.62
CA THR A 76 0.67 7.48 -16.46
C THR A 76 1.03 8.22 -17.74
N HIS A 77 0.98 7.53 -18.91
CA HIS A 77 1.24 8.07 -20.23
C HIS A 77 0.03 7.90 -21.15
N GLY A 78 -0.48 9.00 -21.71
CA GLY A 78 -1.68 9.02 -22.53
C GLY A 78 -2.98 8.99 -21.71
N VAL A 79 -4.00 9.72 -22.19
CA VAL A 79 -5.31 9.81 -21.52
C VAL A 79 -6.02 8.45 -21.45
N PRO A 80 -6.84 8.20 -20.42
CA PRO A 80 -7.65 6.99 -20.34
C PRO A 80 -8.66 6.92 -21.51
N ASN A 81 -8.41 6.02 -22.44
CA ASN A 81 -9.28 5.68 -23.56
C ASN A 81 -8.99 4.25 -24.03
N ASP A 82 -9.84 3.70 -24.92
CA ASP A 82 -9.68 2.33 -25.40
C ASP A 82 -8.36 2.11 -26.17
N VAL A 83 -7.86 3.12 -26.87
CA VAL A 83 -6.61 3.02 -27.66
C VAL A 83 -5.39 2.89 -26.75
N ASN A 84 -5.33 3.70 -25.69
CA ASN A 84 -4.23 3.71 -24.72
C ASN A 84 -4.36 2.62 -23.65
N SER A 85 -5.46 1.84 -23.65
CA SER A 85 -5.63 0.69 -22.74
C SER A 85 -4.76 -0.48 -23.17
N HIS A 86 -4.27 -1.24 -22.20
CA HIS A 86 -3.56 -2.50 -22.46
C HIS A 86 -4.55 -3.64 -22.74
N PRO A 87 -4.13 -4.68 -23.45
CA PRO A 87 -2.80 -4.97 -24.01
C PRO A 87 -2.45 -4.14 -25.26
N HIS A 88 -1.13 -4.04 -25.57
CA HIS A 88 -0.64 -3.44 -26.81
C HIS A 88 -0.04 -4.49 -27.72
N PHE A 89 -0.28 -4.32 -29.03
CA PHE A 89 0.21 -5.22 -30.06
C PHE A 89 1.40 -4.60 -30.80
N SER A 90 2.29 -5.47 -31.30
CA SER A 90 3.31 -5.07 -32.26
C SER A 90 2.72 -4.74 -33.64
N ASN A 91 3.49 -4.11 -34.50
CA ASN A 91 3.07 -3.72 -35.85
C ASN A 91 2.58 -4.89 -36.71
N SER A 92 3.14 -6.07 -36.55
CA SER A 92 2.68 -7.29 -37.25
C SER A 92 1.40 -7.88 -36.64
N GLY A 93 1.04 -7.48 -35.41
CA GLY A 93 -0.03 -8.10 -34.62
C GLY A 93 0.34 -9.42 -33.97
N LYS A 94 1.56 -9.92 -34.18
CA LYS A 94 1.98 -11.25 -33.70
C LYS A 94 2.53 -11.27 -32.26
N LEU A 95 2.98 -10.14 -31.75
CA LEU A 95 3.39 -10.00 -30.35
C LEU A 95 2.38 -9.12 -29.63
N VAL A 96 2.13 -9.47 -28.38
CA VAL A 96 1.26 -8.70 -27.49
C VAL A 96 1.89 -8.60 -26.11
N ILE A 97 1.71 -7.43 -25.46
CA ILE A 97 2.31 -7.12 -24.16
C ILE A 97 1.32 -6.43 -23.23
N VAL A 98 1.43 -6.72 -21.94
CA VAL A 98 0.95 -5.88 -20.84
C VAL A 98 2.15 -5.39 -20.02
N HIS A 99 2.04 -4.17 -19.47
CA HIS A 99 3.16 -3.51 -18.81
C HIS A 99 2.68 -2.67 -17.62
N ASN A 100 3.34 -2.82 -16.49
CA ASN A 100 3.27 -1.92 -15.33
C ASN A 100 4.61 -1.21 -15.20
N GLY A 101 4.61 0.09 -15.15
CA GLY A 101 5.84 0.88 -15.01
C GLY A 101 5.91 2.06 -15.97
N ILE A 102 7.11 2.57 -16.18
CA ILE A 102 7.41 3.68 -17.10
C ILE A 102 8.73 3.39 -17.79
N ILE A 103 8.73 3.45 -19.13
CA ILE A 103 9.94 3.39 -19.94
C ILE A 103 10.42 4.81 -20.20
N GLU A 104 11.39 5.28 -19.43
CA GLU A 104 11.86 6.67 -19.46
C GLU A 104 12.48 7.06 -20.80
N ASN A 105 13.20 6.13 -21.43
CA ASN A 105 13.85 6.37 -22.73
C ASN A 105 12.99 5.95 -23.94
N TYR A 106 11.66 5.88 -23.79
CA TYR A 106 10.78 5.46 -24.90
C TYR A 106 10.85 6.39 -26.12
N GLN A 107 11.07 7.70 -25.95
CA GLN A 107 11.10 8.65 -27.07
C GLN A 107 12.26 8.40 -28.05
N PRO A 108 13.53 8.26 -27.64
CA PRO A 108 14.61 7.86 -28.52
C PRO A 108 14.35 6.52 -29.24
N ILE A 109 13.78 5.54 -28.54
CA ILE A 109 13.42 4.23 -29.12
C ILE A 109 12.33 4.42 -30.19
N LYS A 110 11.28 5.18 -29.90
CA LYS A 110 10.19 5.50 -30.85
C LYS A 110 10.74 6.17 -32.12
N GLN A 111 11.64 7.14 -31.99
CA GLN A 111 12.26 7.81 -33.14
C GLN A 111 13.09 6.86 -33.99
N ARG A 112 13.78 5.90 -33.39
CA ARG A 112 14.51 4.84 -34.11
C ARG A 112 13.55 3.94 -34.89
N LEU A 113 12.46 3.50 -34.27
CA LEU A 113 11.47 2.62 -34.89
C LEU A 113 10.69 3.31 -36.01
N LEU A 114 10.38 4.62 -35.89
CA LEU A 114 9.76 5.39 -36.97
C LEU A 114 10.64 5.43 -38.22
N LYS A 115 11.98 5.52 -38.10
CA LYS A 115 12.92 5.46 -39.22
C LYS A 115 12.96 4.08 -39.88
N GLU A 116 12.62 3.03 -39.17
CA GLU A 116 12.55 1.65 -39.66
C GLU A 116 11.15 1.29 -40.20
N GLY A 117 10.23 2.30 -40.24
CA GLY A 117 8.89 2.15 -40.84
C GLY A 117 7.78 1.66 -39.89
N TYR A 118 8.03 1.60 -38.58
CA TYR A 118 7.00 1.26 -37.60
C TYR A 118 5.99 2.40 -37.45
N VAL A 119 4.72 2.04 -37.25
CA VAL A 119 3.62 2.97 -37.02
C VAL A 119 3.11 2.83 -35.60
N PHE A 120 2.73 3.91 -34.95
CA PHE A 120 2.22 3.93 -33.58
C PHE A 120 0.80 4.46 -33.55
N HIS A 121 -0.07 3.79 -32.81
CA HIS A 121 -1.50 4.10 -32.71
C HIS A 121 -1.86 4.69 -31.35
N SER A 122 -1.04 4.43 -30.31
CA SER A 122 -1.26 4.93 -28.95
C SER A 122 -0.18 5.94 -28.53
N ASP A 123 -0.47 6.62 -27.42
CA ASP A 123 0.48 7.53 -26.77
C ASP A 123 1.38 6.81 -25.75
N THR A 124 1.25 5.48 -25.60
CA THR A 124 1.89 4.73 -24.54
C THR A 124 3.33 4.35 -24.87
N ASP A 125 4.18 4.36 -23.86
CA ASP A 125 5.52 3.81 -23.87
C ASP A 125 5.52 2.29 -24.09
N THR A 126 4.44 1.63 -23.69
CA THR A 126 4.26 0.17 -23.84
C THR A 126 4.15 -0.27 -25.29
N GLU A 127 3.45 0.48 -26.15
CA GLU A 127 3.41 0.19 -27.57
C GLU A 127 4.81 0.35 -28.21
N VAL A 128 5.59 1.30 -27.71
CA VAL A 128 6.99 1.44 -28.14
C VAL A 128 7.81 0.21 -27.76
N LEU A 129 7.62 -0.29 -26.55
CA LEU A 129 8.37 -1.46 -26.07
C LEU A 129 8.05 -2.72 -26.86
N VAL A 130 6.78 -3.04 -27.14
CA VAL A 130 6.42 -4.25 -27.91
C VAL A 130 6.94 -4.19 -29.36
N ASN A 131 6.88 -3.02 -29.97
CA ASN A 131 7.45 -2.80 -31.30
C ASN A 131 8.99 -2.89 -31.29
N PHE A 132 9.63 -2.48 -30.22
CA PHE A 132 11.07 -2.60 -30.05
C PHE A 132 11.51 -4.07 -29.92
N ILE A 133 10.75 -4.86 -29.13
CA ILE A 133 10.97 -6.31 -29.03
C ILE A 133 10.84 -6.97 -30.40
N GLU A 134 9.78 -6.65 -31.15
CA GLU A 134 9.57 -7.19 -32.50
C GLU A 134 10.70 -6.80 -33.47
N TYR A 135 11.13 -5.54 -33.44
CA TYR A 135 12.24 -5.06 -34.26
C TYR A 135 13.53 -5.84 -33.98
N ILE A 136 13.88 -6.03 -32.70
CA ILE A 136 15.07 -6.80 -32.29
C ILE A 136 14.94 -8.25 -32.72
N LYS A 137 13.77 -8.87 -32.46
CA LYS A 137 13.47 -10.26 -32.84
C LYS A 137 13.69 -10.50 -34.32
N ASN A 138 13.10 -9.65 -35.17
CA ASN A 138 13.18 -9.79 -36.62
C ASN A 138 14.58 -9.49 -37.17
N LYS A 139 15.22 -8.42 -36.68
CA LYS A 139 16.53 -8.00 -37.16
C LYS A 139 17.65 -8.98 -36.85
N LYS A 140 17.57 -9.62 -35.67
CA LYS A 140 18.60 -10.55 -35.20
C LYS A 140 18.20 -12.03 -35.37
N GLN A 141 16.97 -12.32 -35.84
CA GLN A 141 16.41 -13.68 -35.98
C GLN A 141 16.46 -14.45 -34.65
N LEU A 142 15.95 -13.85 -33.57
CA LEU A 142 16.01 -14.38 -32.21
C LEU A 142 14.71 -15.08 -31.82
N SER A 143 14.78 -15.90 -30.78
CA SER A 143 13.61 -16.38 -30.05
C SER A 143 12.95 -15.21 -29.29
N LEU A 144 11.69 -15.40 -28.80
CA LEU A 144 10.98 -14.36 -28.06
C LEU A 144 11.74 -13.95 -26.79
N GLU A 145 12.18 -14.93 -26.00
CA GLU A 145 12.90 -14.71 -24.73
C GLU A 145 14.21 -13.93 -24.92
N GLU A 146 14.96 -14.26 -25.98
CA GLU A 146 16.19 -13.53 -26.31
C GLU A 146 15.89 -12.09 -26.78
N ALA A 147 14.84 -11.92 -27.61
CA ALA A 147 14.44 -10.60 -28.10
C ALA A 147 13.98 -9.69 -26.93
N VAL A 148 13.19 -10.22 -25.99
CA VAL A 148 12.80 -9.51 -24.76
C VAL A 148 14.04 -9.14 -23.95
N ARG A 149 14.95 -10.07 -23.70
CA ARG A 149 16.19 -9.80 -22.96
C ARG A 149 17.04 -8.70 -23.60
N TYR A 150 17.25 -8.77 -24.90
CA TYR A 150 18.00 -7.74 -25.63
C TYR A 150 17.32 -6.37 -25.58
N ALA A 151 15.99 -6.32 -25.72
CA ALA A 151 15.24 -5.07 -25.63
C ALA A 151 15.35 -4.46 -24.24
N LEU A 152 15.19 -5.28 -23.18
CA LEU A 152 15.24 -4.80 -21.80
C LEU A 152 16.64 -4.33 -21.35
N ASN A 153 17.70 -4.81 -21.98
CA ASN A 153 19.06 -4.27 -21.73
C ASN A 153 19.28 -2.86 -22.35
N GLU A 154 18.45 -2.43 -23.30
CA GLU A 154 18.50 -1.07 -23.87
C GLU A 154 17.49 -0.11 -23.20
N VAL A 155 16.55 -0.65 -22.40
CA VAL A 155 15.47 0.09 -21.74
C VAL A 155 15.95 0.69 -20.43
N VAL A 156 15.55 1.94 -20.16
CA VAL A 156 15.75 2.64 -18.90
C VAL A 156 14.38 2.91 -18.28
N GLY A 157 14.23 2.62 -16.99
CA GLY A 157 12.99 2.82 -16.24
C GLY A 157 12.55 1.59 -15.46
N ALA A 158 11.35 1.66 -14.85
CA ALA A 158 10.75 0.57 -14.10
C ALA A 158 9.74 -0.19 -14.97
N TYR A 159 9.73 -1.52 -14.86
CA TYR A 159 8.77 -2.34 -15.58
C TYR A 159 8.45 -3.67 -14.88
N ALA A 160 7.20 -4.11 -15.05
CA ALA A 160 6.79 -5.51 -14.98
C ALA A 160 6.02 -5.80 -16.26
N ILE A 161 6.43 -6.82 -17.02
CA ILE A 161 5.85 -7.15 -18.32
C ILE A 161 5.45 -8.61 -18.41
N ALA A 162 4.40 -8.87 -19.21
CA ALA A 162 4.10 -10.20 -19.73
C ALA A 162 3.91 -10.10 -21.25
N VAL A 163 4.63 -10.91 -21.97
CA VAL A 163 4.69 -10.91 -23.46
C VAL A 163 4.29 -12.27 -23.99
N MET A 164 3.40 -12.27 -24.99
CA MET A 164 2.94 -13.46 -25.70
C MET A 164 3.21 -13.34 -27.20
N GLU A 165 3.37 -14.48 -27.85
CA GLU A 165 3.49 -14.61 -29.30
C GLU A 165 2.33 -15.46 -29.85
N GLU A 166 1.68 -15.01 -30.93
CA GLU A 166 0.50 -15.67 -31.49
C GLU A 166 0.80 -17.10 -31.96
N ASP A 167 1.94 -17.26 -32.62
CA ASP A 167 2.36 -18.55 -33.21
C ASP A 167 2.88 -19.55 -32.16
N HIS A 168 3.04 -19.14 -30.87
CA HIS A 168 3.51 -19.97 -29.77
C HIS A 168 2.59 -19.92 -28.56
N PRO A 169 1.36 -20.50 -28.63
CA PRO A 169 0.32 -20.37 -27.61
C PRO A 169 0.61 -21.12 -26.30
N SER A 170 1.76 -21.78 -26.18
CA SER A 170 2.20 -22.48 -24.96
C SER A 170 3.33 -21.77 -24.22
N LYS A 171 3.74 -20.58 -24.68
CA LYS A 171 4.89 -19.86 -24.13
C LYS A 171 4.57 -18.41 -23.77
N MET A 172 4.99 -17.98 -22.58
CA MET A 172 4.93 -16.59 -22.12
C MET A 172 6.30 -16.19 -21.58
N VAL A 173 6.69 -14.94 -21.86
CA VAL A 173 7.91 -14.35 -21.28
C VAL A 173 7.49 -13.22 -20.37
N VAL A 174 7.98 -13.25 -19.13
CA VAL A 174 7.72 -12.22 -18.12
C VAL A 174 9.04 -11.67 -17.60
N ALA A 175 9.05 -10.40 -17.20
CA ALA A 175 10.24 -9.77 -16.64
C ALA A 175 9.86 -8.63 -15.70
N ARG A 176 10.75 -8.32 -14.75
CA ARG A 176 10.53 -7.19 -13.85
C ARG A 176 11.80 -6.39 -13.54
N LEU A 177 11.60 -5.11 -13.30
CA LEU A 177 12.54 -4.17 -12.69
C LEU A 177 11.72 -3.06 -12.00
N GLY A 178 11.76 -2.96 -10.68
CA GLY A 178 11.08 -1.92 -9.92
C GLY A 178 9.56 -2.10 -9.72
N SER A 179 8.84 -2.79 -10.63
CA SER A 179 7.40 -3.09 -10.48
C SER A 179 7.18 -4.55 -10.07
N PRO A 180 6.21 -4.86 -9.17
CA PRO A 180 6.02 -6.22 -8.67
C PRO A 180 5.45 -7.18 -9.73
N LEU A 181 5.96 -8.42 -9.73
CA LEU A 181 5.44 -9.52 -10.53
C LEU A 181 5.69 -10.85 -9.82
N VAL A 182 4.67 -11.70 -9.77
CA VAL A 182 4.68 -13.01 -9.13
C VAL A 182 4.10 -14.06 -10.07
N ILE A 183 4.65 -15.27 -10.03
CA ILE A 183 4.21 -16.43 -10.80
C ILE A 183 3.62 -17.45 -9.84
N GLY A 184 2.32 -17.75 -9.96
CA GLY A 184 1.64 -18.84 -9.27
C GLY A 184 1.89 -20.16 -10.02
N ILE A 185 2.29 -21.21 -9.29
CA ILE A 185 2.62 -22.52 -9.84
C ILE A 185 1.53 -23.51 -9.43
N GLY A 186 0.70 -23.90 -10.39
CA GLY A 186 -0.33 -24.91 -10.23
C GLY A 186 0.07 -26.26 -10.82
N GLU A 187 -0.86 -27.21 -10.86
CA GLU A 187 -0.65 -28.52 -11.47
C GLU A 187 -0.85 -28.41 -13.00
N ASN A 188 0.23 -28.41 -13.75
CA ASN A 188 0.25 -28.19 -15.21
C ASN A 188 -0.39 -26.85 -15.65
N GLU A 189 -0.28 -25.84 -14.82
CA GLU A 189 -0.79 -24.49 -15.13
C GLU A 189 0.01 -23.43 -14.36
N PHE A 190 0.10 -22.25 -14.94
CA PHE A 190 0.80 -21.11 -14.36
C PHE A 190 -0.08 -19.87 -14.39
N TYR A 191 0.06 -19.07 -13.35
CA TYR A 191 -0.63 -17.80 -13.16
C TYR A 191 0.41 -16.69 -13.03
N ILE A 192 0.22 -15.60 -13.72
CA ILE A 192 1.08 -14.43 -13.63
C ILE A 192 0.24 -13.29 -13.05
N ALA A 193 0.76 -12.60 -12.05
CA ALA A 193 0.03 -11.48 -11.46
C ALA A 193 0.96 -10.43 -10.84
N SER A 194 0.43 -9.22 -10.68
CA SER A 194 1.12 -8.15 -9.96
C SER A 194 1.22 -8.41 -8.45
N ASP A 195 0.28 -9.18 -7.89
CA ASP A 195 0.32 -9.77 -6.55
C ASP A 195 -0.43 -11.11 -6.55
N ALA A 196 -0.43 -11.82 -5.42
CA ALA A 196 -0.95 -13.18 -5.37
C ALA A 196 -2.49 -13.30 -5.32
N SER A 197 -3.21 -12.20 -5.11
CA SER A 197 -4.67 -12.23 -4.93
C SER A 197 -5.45 -12.83 -6.12
N PRO A 198 -5.03 -12.66 -7.39
CA PRO A 198 -5.70 -13.26 -8.54
C PRO A 198 -5.73 -14.79 -8.56
N PHE A 199 -4.69 -15.44 -8.03
CA PHE A 199 -4.52 -16.89 -8.18
C PHE A 199 -4.55 -17.68 -6.86
N ILE A 200 -4.77 -17.04 -5.71
CA ILE A 200 -4.74 -17.71 -4.41
C ILE A 200 -5.79 -18.84 -4.28
N GLU A 201 -6.89 -18.79 -5.05
CA GLU A 201 -7.90 -19.85 -5.10
C GLU A 201 -7.46 -21.08 -5.90
N TYR A 202 -6.44 -20.92 -6.76
CA TYR A 202 -5.96 -21.97 -7.66
C TYR A 202 -4.68 -22.61 -7.15
N THR A 203 -3.78 -21.83 -6.56
CA THR A 203 -2.51 -22.32 -6.00
C THR A 203 -1.99 -21.43 -4.88
N GLN A 204 -1.34 -22.08 -3.90
CA GLN A 204 -0.62 -21.40 -2.83
C GLN A 204 0.90 -21.33 -3.09
N ASN A 205 1.39 -21.96 -4.16
CA ASN A 205 2.79 -21.93 -4.52
C ASN A 205 3.10 -20.72 -5.40
N ALA A 206 3.98 -19.86 -4.95
CA ALA A 206 4.35 -18.62 -5.63
C ALA A 206 5.86 -18.48 -5.80
N LEU A 207 6.27 -17.99 -6.96
CA LEU A 207 7.63 -17.62 -7.31
C LEU A 207 7.65 -16.11 -7.53
N TYR A 208 8.44 -15.39 -6.73
CA TYR A 208 8.65 -13.95 -6.87
C TYR A 208 9.93 -13.71 -7.66
N LEU A 209 9.81 -12.99 -8.79
CA LEU A 209 10.98 -12.54 -9.51
C LEU A 209 11.68 -11.40 -8.75
N GLU A 210 13.00 -11.35 -8.83
CA GLU A 210 13.80 -10.25 -8.34
C GLU A 210 13.98 -9.15 -9.42
N ASP A 211 14.43 -7.97 -9.01
CA ASP A 211 14.71 -6.89 -9.95
C ASP A 211 15.81 -7.30 -10.94
N GLY A 212 15.54 -7.10 -12.23
CA GLY A 212 16.45 -7.48 -13.31
C GLY A 212 16.38 -8.96 -13.69
N GLU A 213 15.35 -9.68 -13.24
CA GLU A 213 15.08 -11.06 -13.66
C GLU A 213 13.97 -11.13 -14.69
N MET A 214 14.06 -12.16 -15.50
CA MET A 214 13.03 -12.57 -16.45
C MET A 214 12.77 -14.07 -16.32
N ALA A 215 11.54 -14.49 -16.60
CA ALA A 215 11.16 -15.89 -16.63
C ALA A 215 10.54 -16.26 -17.99
N THR A 216 10.92 -17.43 -18.48
CA THR A 216 10.24 -18.11 -19.59
C THR A 216 9.35 -19.19 -18.99
N ILE A 217 8.06 -19.09 -19.28
CA ILE A 217 7.01 -19.99 -18.80
C ILE A 217 6.48 -20.74 -20.02
N GLU A 218 6.62 -22.05 -20.01
CA GLU A 218 6.12 -22.91 -21.07
C GLU A 218 5.33 -24.07 -20.46
N LEU A 219 4.18 -24.39 -21.06
CA LEU A 219 3.31 -25.45 -20.53
C LEU A 219 4.05 -26.80 -20.52
N ASN A 220 3.93 -27.54 -19.42
CA ASN A 220 4.62 -28.81 -19.16
C ASN A 220 6.16 -28.73 -19.02
N GLN A 221 6.69 -27.53 -18.77
CA GLN A 221 8.11 -27.34 -18.45
C GLN A 221 8.25 -26.60 -17.10
N GLU A 222 9.41 -26.71 -16.48
CA GLU A 222 9.75 -25.91 -15.31
C GLU A 222 9.97 -24.44 -15.71
N VAL A 223 9.62 -23.51 -14.81
CA VAL A 223 9.84 -22.09 -15.04
C VAL A 223 11.34 -21.80 -15.09
N GLN A 224 11.82 -21.28 -16.20
CA GLN A 224 13.22 -20.90 -16.38
C GLN A 224 13.42 -19.44 -16.02
N VAL A 225 14.15 -19.16 -14.94
CA VAL A 225 14.49 -17.80 -14.52
C VAL A 225 15.91 -17.44 -14.92
N ARG A 226 16.11 -16.23 -15.47
CA ARG A 226 17.41 -15.72 -15.91
C ARG A 226 17.57 -14.24 -15.57
N LYS A 227 18.80 -13.83 -15.33
CA LYS A 227 19.15 -12.40 -15.20
C LYS A 227 19.20 -11.73 -16.58
N ILE A 228 18.55 -10.60 -16.71
CA ILE A 228 18.42 -9.87 -17.98
C ILE A 228 19.81 -9.44 -18.48
N HIS A 229 20.67 -8.90 -17.61
CA HIS A 229 21.91 -8.27 -18.02
C HIS A 229 22.98 -9.23 -18.54
N ASN A 230 23.12 -10.42 -17.97
CA ASN A 230 24.19 -11.40 -18.29
C ASN A 230 23.70 -12.76 -18.75
N ASN A 231 22.36 -12.97 -18.79
CA ASN A 231 21.74 -14.25 -19.16
C ASN A 231 22.06 -15.43 -18.22
N GLU A 232 22.50 -15.13 -17.01
CA GLU A 232 22.80 -16.15 -15.99
C GLU A 232 21.50 -16.82 -15.54
N GLU A 233 21.51 -18.13 -15.45
CA GLU A 233 20.39 -18.93 -14.95
C GLU A 233 20.28 -18.78 -13.44
N VAL A 234 19.06 -18.62 -12.93
CA VAL A 234 18.76 -18.44 -11.50
C VAL A 234 17.91 -19.62 -11.06
N ASP A 235 18.29 -20.26 -9.96
CA ASP A 235 17.48 -21.30 -9.33
C ASP A 235 16.30 -20.66 -8.59
N PRO A 236 15.04 -20.86 -9.04
CA PRO A 236 13.89 -20.13 -8.50
C PRO A 236 13.48 -20.67 -7.13
N THR A 237 13.22 -19.75 -6.18
CA THR A 237 12.69 -20.11 -4.86
C THR A 237 11.17 -20.03 -4.85
N ILE A 238 10.51 -21.18 -4.68
CA ILE A 238 9.06 -21.25 -4.53
C ILE A 238 8.70 -21.07 -3.06
N GLN A 239 7.73 -20.19 -2.79
CA GLN A 239 7.22 -19.87 -1.45
C GLN A 239 5.77 -20.32 -1.33
N GLU A 240 5.39 -20.91 -0.19
CA GLU A 240 4.00 -21.23 0.12
C GLU A 240 3.31 -20.02 0.74
N LEU A 241 2.20 -19.59 0.11
CA LEU A 241 1.41 -18.45 0.54
C LEU A 241 0.43 -18.87 1.66
N LYS A 242 0.41 -18.11 2.75
CA LYS A 242 -0.52 -18.30 3.89
C LYS A 242 -1.71 -17.33 3.81
N LEU A 243 -2.31 -17.17 2.63
CA LEU A 243 -3.47 -16.34 2.40
C LEU A 243 -4.72 -17.20 2.26
N SER A 244 -5.87 -16.74 2.81
CA SER A 244 -7.19 -17.37 2.61
C SER A 244 -8.06 -16.53 1.68
N ILE A 245 -9.00 -17.17 0.99
CA ILE A 245 -9.97 -16.50 0.11
C ILE A 245 -10.86 -15.54 0.92
N ASP A 246 -11.32 -15.97 2.09
CA ASP A 246 -12.18 -15.14 2.96
C ASP A 246 -11.56 -13.79 3.32
N ALA A 247 -10.22 -13.74 3.37
CA ALA A 247 -9.50 -12.51 3.69
C ALA A 247 -9.59 -11.44 2.57
N ILE A 248 -9.83 -11.85 1.32
CA ILE A 248 -9.92 -10.96 0.15
C ILE A 248 -11.37 -10.70 -0.29
N GLU A 249 -12.36 -11.17 0.43
CA GLU A 249 -13.79 -10.92 0.20
C GLU A 249 -14.35 -9.93 1.22
N LYS A 250 -15.47 -9.27 0.89
CA LYS A 250 -16.10 -8.27 1.78
C LYS A 250 -16.72 -8.86 3.04
N GLY A 251 -16.99 -10.15 3.09
CA GLY A 251 -17.49 -10.84 4.29
C GLY A 251 -18.83 -10.29 4.83
N GLY A 252 -19.72 -9.81 3.94
CA GLY A 252 -21.02 -9.24 4.30
C GLY A 252 -21.03 -7.73 4.57
N TYR A 253 -19.88 -7.07 4.56
CA TYR A 253 -19.78 -5.62 4.64
C TYR A 253 -20.08 -4.96 3.28
N GLU A 254 -20.61 -3.75 3.30
CA GLU A 254 -20.90 -2.99 2.08
C GLU A 254 -19.62 -2.63 1.32
N HIS A 255 -18.56 -2.24 2.06
CA HIS A 255 -17.27 -1.82 1.54
C HIS A 255 -16.11 -2.53 2.26
N PHE A 256 -14.97 -2.67 1.56
CA PHE A 256 -13.73 -3.17 2.16
C PHE A 256 -13.24 -2.27 3.29
N MET A 257 -13.28 -0.96 3.12
CA MET A 257 -12.87 -0.03 4.16
C MET A 257 -13.63 -0.27 5.47
N LEU A 258 -14.95 -0.48 5.42
CA LEU A 258 -15.73 -0.76 6.62
C LEU A 258 -15.32 -2.09 7.26
N LYS A 259 -15.17 -3.17 6.47
CA LYS A 259 -14.65 -4.45 6.93
C LYS A 259 -13.31 -4.26 7.65
N GLU A 260 -12.38 -3.55 7.03
CA GLU A 260 -11.03 -3.33 7.53
C GLU A 260 -10.99 -2.50 8.82
N ILE A 261 -11.94 -1.57 9.01
CA ILE A 261 -12.13 -0.86 10.28
C ILE A 261 -12.56 -1.83 11.39
N PHE A 262 -13.52 -2.72 11.10
CA PHE A 262 -14.02 -3.70 12.07
C PHE A 262 -13.04 -4.87 12.31
N GLU A 263 -12.11 -5.13 11.41
CA GLU A 263 -11.05 -6.14 11.58
C GLU A 263 -9.90 -5.67 12.47
N GLN A 264 -9.81 -4.40 12.85
CA GLN A 264 -8.66 -3.86 13.59
C GLN A 264 -8.40 -4.58 14.92
N PRO A 265 -9.38 -4.94 15.74
CA PRO A 265 -9.12 -5.74 16.95
C PRO A 265 -8.34 -7.02 16.65
N GLN A 266 -8.79 -7.77 15.66
CA GLN A 266 -8.15 -9.02 15.25
C GLN A 266 -6.76 -8.77 14.63
N SER A 267 -6.64 -7.78 13.77
CA SER A 267 -5.36 -7.44 13.11
C SER A 267 -4.29 -7.00 14.12
N ILE A 268 -4.67 -6.26 15.17
CA ILE A 268 -3.77 -5.87 16.26
C ILE A 268 -3.35 -7.10 17.06
N GLN A 269 -4.28 -8.01 17.37
CA GLN A 269 -3.99 -9.27 18.06
C GLN A 269 -3.00 -10.13 17.24
N ASP A 270 -3.23 -10.24 15.92
CA ASP A 270 -2.36 -11.00 15.03
C ASP A 270 -0.95 -10.36 14.92
N THR A 271 -0.87 -9.04 14.94
CA THR A 271 0.40 -8.30 15.00
C THR A 271 1.20 -8.63 16.27
N MET A 272 0.53 -8.81 17.40
CA MET A 272 1.16 -9.14 18.68
C MET A 272 1.51 -10.63 18.84
N ARG A 273 0.87 -11.51 18.04
CA ARG A 273 1.04 -12.97 18.17
C ARG A 273 2.50 -13.39 18.08
N GLY A 274 3.00 -14.10 19.11
CA GLY A 274 4.37 -14.57 19.22
C GLY A 274 5.42 -13.47 19.49
N ARG A 275 4.97 -12.21 19.65
CA ARG A 275 5.83 -11.05 19.96
C ARG A 275 5.56 -10.49 21.35
N LEU A 276 4.32 -10.46 21.77
CA LEU A 276 3.91 -10.25 23.15
C LEU A 276 3.63 -11.62 23.75
N LEU A 277 4.41 -12.01 24.75
CA LEU A 277 4.37 -13.33 25.35
C LEU A 277 3.38 -13.37 26.55
N GLU A 278 2.96 -14.57 26.93
CA GLU A 278 2.04 -14.78 28.06
C GLU A 278 2.57 -14.25 29.40
N ASP A 279 3.88 -14.20 29.55
CA ASP A 279 4.54 -13.63 30.74
C ASP A 279 4.64 -12.11 30.69
N HIS A 280 3.95 -11.47 29.74
CA HIS A 280 3.98 -10.03 29.47
C HIS A 280 5.39 -9.47 29.19
N THR A 281 6.17 -10.22 28.42
CA THR A 281 7.42 -9.76 27.84
C THR A 281 7.34 -9.72 26.31
N THR A 282 8.28 -9.03 25.69
CA THR A 282 8.33 -8.94 24.22
C THR A 282 9.45 -9.79 23.64
N LYS A 283 9.18 -10.42 22.49
CA LYS A 283 10.15 -11.17 21.68
C LYS A 283 10.09 -10.68 20.24
N ILE A 284 11.08 -9.90 19.84
CA ILE A 284 11.14 -9.32 18.49
C ILE A 284 12.38 -9.89 17.78
N SER A 285 12.19 -10.92 16.98
CA SER A 285 13.30 -11.65 16.34
C SER A 285 14.16 -10.73 15.48
N GLY A 286 13.57 -9.83 14.70
CA GLY A 286 14.30 -8.88 13.86
C GLY A 286 15.22 -7.95 14.64
N ILE A 287 14.85 -7.55 15.87
CA ILE A 287 15.71 -6.78 16.76
C ILE A 287 16.70 -7.68 17.50
N ASN A 288 16.24 -8.81 18.05
CA ASN A 288 17.10 -9.68 18.87
C ASN A 288 18.33 -10.18 18.11
N ASN A 289 18.17 -10.49 16.81
CA ASN A 289 19.26 -10.92 15.95
C ASN A 289 20.26 -9.78 15.66
N ASN A 290 19.85 -8.52 15.83
CA ASN A 290 20.63 -7.32 15.52
C ASN A 290 20.69 -6.36 16.72
N LEU A 291 20.54 -6.88 17.94
CA LEU A 291 20.37 -6.08 19.16
C LEU A 291 21.54 -5.10 19.38
N LYS A 292 22.76 -5.51 19.05
CA LYS A 292 23.95 -4.67 19.21
C LYS A 292 23.85 -3.39 18.38
N GLN A 293 23.39 -3.48 17.13
CA GLN A 293 23.20 -2.33 16.25
C GLN A 293 22.18 -1.36 16.86
N PHE A 294 21.02 -1.88 17.31
CA PHE A 294 19.99 -1.04 17.92
C PHE A 294 20.42 -0.37 19.22
N LEU A 295 21.17 -1.07 20.07
CA LEU A 295 21.64 -0.50 21.35
C LEU A 295 22.76 0.53 21.16
N SER A 296 23.53 0.44 20.09
CA SER A 296 24.63 1.37 19.76
C SER A 296 24.24 2.42 18.73
N ALA A 297 22.97 2.47 18.31
CA ALA A 297 22.51 3.46 17.33
C ALA A 297 22.57 4.87 17.90
N ASP A 298 23.13 5.81 17.13
CA ASP A 298 23.14 7.23 17.48
C ASP A 298 21.75 7.85 17.30
N ARG A 299 21.03 7.45 16.25
CA ARG A 299 19.64 7.83 15.99
C ARG A 299 18.93 6.79 15.12
N ILE A 300 17.61 6.93 15.08
CA ILE A 300 16.73 6.25 14.12
C ILE A 300 16.21 7.29 13.13
N VAL A 301 16.24 6.98 11.84
CA VAL A 301 15.56 7.76 10.79
C VAL A 301 14.42 6.92 10.24
N ILE A 302 13.18 7.40 10.35
CA ILE A 302 12.00 6.71 9.80
C ILE A 302 11.66 7.34 8.46
N VAL A 303 11.60 6.52 7.39
CA VAL A 303 11.24 6.97 6.04
C VAL A 303 9.95 6.29 5.59
N ALA A 304 8.96 7.08 5.21
CA ALA A 304 7.65 6.57 4.80
C ALA A 304 6.86 7.59 3.96
N CYS A 305 5.69 7.19 3.47
CA CYS A 305 4.73 8.02 2.74
C CYS A 305 3.34 7.92 3.36
N GLY A 306 2.55 9.01 3.31
CA GLY A 306 1.14 9.04 3.70
C GLY A 306 0.86 8.52 5.12
N THR A 307 -0.09 7.62 5.26
CA THR A 307 -0.48 6.98 6.52
C THR A 307 0.71 6.37 7.28
N SER A 308 1.65 5.74 6.56
CA SER A 308 2.85 5.16 7.18
C SER A 308 3.80 6.23 7.71
N TRP A 309 3.85 7.42 7.11
CA TRP A 309 4.59 8.56 7.64
C TRP A 309 3.95 9.07 8.94
N HIS A 310 2.60 9.16 9.00
CA HIS A 310 1.91 9.50 10.24
C HIS A 310 2.17 8.47 11.36
N ALA A 311 2.24 7.18 11.01
CA ALA A 311 2.63 6.16 11.98
C ALA A 311 4.07 6.36 12.45
N GLY A 312 4.98 6.75 11.56
CA GLY A 312 6.36 7.11 11.89
C GLY A 312 6.46 8.24 12.91
N LEU A 313 5.63 9.30 12.77
CA LEU A 313 5.57 10.39 13.75
C LEU A 313 5.13 9.94 15.15
N VAL A 314 4.21 8.98 15.25
CA VAL A 314 3.89 8.36 16.56
C VAL A 314 5.10 7.55 17.06
N GLY A 315 5.78 6.84 16.15
CA GLY A 315 7.01 6.10 16.45
C GLY A 315 8.12 6.97 17.04
N GLU A 316 8.27 8.20 16.56
CA GLU A 316 9.21 9.20 17.11
C GLU A 316 8.96 9.40 18.60
N TYR A 317 7.73 9.74 18.99
CA TYR A 317 7.38 9.89 20.42
C TYR A 317 7.66 8.60 21.21
N LEU A 318 7.29 7.42 20.65
CA LEU A 318 7.47 6.14 21.35
C LEU A 318 8.95 5.80 21.60
N PHE A 319 9.81 5.93 20.60
CA PHE A 319 11.24 5.62 20.75
C PHE A 319 11.95 6.64 21.62
N GLU A 320 11.63 7.90 21.49
CA GLU A 320 12.24 8.95 22.32
C GLU A 320 11.83 8.82 23.78
N GLU A 321 10.55 8.56 24.07
CA GLU A 321 10.09 8.41 25.45
C GLU A 321 10.56 7.12 26.08
N LEU A 322 10.41 5.98 25.42
CA LEU A 322 10.65 4.66 26.01
C LEU A 322 12.09 4.20 25.86
N ALA A 323 12.69 4.36 24.68
CA ALA A 323 14.03 3.85 24.40
C ALA A 323 15.13 4.92 24.50
N ARG A 324 14.75 6.20 24.63
CA ARG A 324 15.70 7.34 24.70
C ARG A 324 16.69 7.33 23.53
N ILE A 325 16.18 7.06 22.32
CA ILE A 325 16.92 7.11 21.06
C ILE A 325 16.36 8.27 20.26
N PRO A 326 17.17 9.25 19.80
CA PRO A 326 16.71 10.32 18.93
C PRO A 326 16.12 9.78 17.64
N VAL A 327 15.01 10.35 17.18
CA VAL A 327 14.33 9.93 15.95
C VAL A 327 14.10 11.12 15.04
N GLU A 328 14.26 10.90 13.74
CA GLU A 328 13.85 11.82 12.67
C GLU A 328 12.87 11.09 11.78
N VAL A 329 11.76 11.76 11.40
CA VAL A 329 10.75 11.18 10.52
C VAL A 329 10.66 11.98 9.22
N GLU A 330 10.94 11.32 8.11
CA GLU A 330 11.11 11.93 6.81
C GLU A 330 10.08 11.41 5.80
N TYR A 331 9.57 12.30 4.96
CA TYR A 331 8.92 11.85 3.73
C TYR A 331 9.93 11.15 2.84
N ALA A 332 9.66 9.92 2.43
CA ALA A 332 10.57 9.15 1.61
C ALA A 332 10.90 9.84 0.27
N SER A 333 9.93 10.55 -0.32
CA SER A 333 10.11 11.37 -1.52
C SER A 333 11.14 12.48 -1.33
N GLU A 334 11.07 13.21 -0.21
CA GLU A 334 12.00 14.28 0.08
C GLU A 334 13.38 13.76 0.48
N PHE A 335 13.42 12.69 1.28
CA PHE A 335 14.66 12.05 1.72
C PHE A 335 15.55 11.63 0.55
N ARG A 336 14.98 11.02 -0.50
CA ARG A 336 15.75 10.51 -1.64
C ARG A 336 16.42 11.60 -2.47
N TYR A 337 15.89 12.84 -2.49
CA TYR A 337 16.39 13.93 -3.33
C TYR A 337 17.24 14.96 -2.60
N ARG A 338 17.05 15.10 -1.28
CA ARG A 338 17.81 16.07 -0.49
C ARG A 338 19.12 15.48 -0.04
N ASN A 339 20.03 15.04 -0.50
CA ASN A 339 21.34 14.59 0.00
C ASN A 339 21.43 14.45 1.56
N PRO A 340 20.66 13.53 2.19
CA PRO A 340 20.55 13.46 3.66
C PRO A 340 21.88 13.06 4.30
N VAL A 341 22.14 13.55 5.52
CA VAL A 341 23.29 13.11 6.31
C VAL A 341 22.95 11.78 6.96
N ILE A 342 23.59 10.71 6.52
CA ILE A 342 23.44 9.35 7.05
C ILE A 342 24.80 8.81 7.44
N ASN A 343 24.89 8.27 8.65
CA ASN A 343 26.09 7.65 9.18
C ASN A 343 25.91 6.13 9.30
N PRO A 344 26.98 5.35 9.30
CA PRO A 344 26.92 3.89 9.52
C PRO A 344 26.36 3.47 10.90
N SER A 345 26.33 4.39 11.87
CA SER A 345 25.71 4.20 13.19
C SER A 345 24.20 4.51 13.21
N ASP A 346 23.65 5.08 12.13
CA ASP A 346 22.22 5.33 12.03
C ASP A 346 21.46 4.04 11.68
N ILE A 347 20.22 3.94 12.17
CA ILE A 347 19.26 2.93 11.72
C ILE A 347 18.20 3.64 10.89
N VAL A 348 17.97 3.14 9.68
CA VAL A 348 16.88 3.65 8.83
C VAL A 348 15.74 2.65 8.83
N ILE A 349 14.59 3.06 9.36
CA ILE A 349 13.36 2.24 9.40
C ILE A 349 12.43 2.67 8.28
N ALA A 350 12.10 1.75 7.39
CA ALA A 350 11.04 1.97 6.41
C ALA A 350 9.71 1.41 6.91
N ILE A 351 8.64 2.17 6.74
CA ILE A 351 7.28 1.72 7.03
C ILE A 351 6.47 1.73 5.73
N SER A 352 5.89 0.59 5.35
CA SER A 352 5.07 0.49 4.14
C SER A 352 4.05 -0.64 4.26
N GLN A 353 2.79 -0.35 3.97
CA GLN A 353 1.75 -1.40 3.94
C GLN A 353 2.03 -2.40 2.82
N SER A 354 2.21 -1.94 1.58
CA SER A 354 2.46 -2.81 0.41
C SER A 354 3.87 -3.36 0.35
N GLY A 355 4.85 -2.64 0.93
CA GLY A 355 6.27 -2.92 0.75
C GLY A 355 6.79 -2.69 -0.68
N GLU A 356 6.02 -1.96 -1.51
CA GLU A 356 6.33 -1.70 -2.92
C GLU A 356 6.32 -0.20 -3.27
N THR A 357 6.28 0.70 -2.28
CA THR A 357 6.26 2.14 -2.50
C THR A 357 7.59 2.61 -3.10
N ALA A 358 7.56 3.18 -4.29
CA ALA A 358 8.76 3.54 -5.07
C ALA A 358 9.70 4.48 -4.31
N ASP A 359 9.17 5.58 -3.75
CA ASP A 359 9.96 6.53 -2.99
C ASP A 359 10.62 5.90 -1.76
N THR A 360 9.89 5.04 -1.04
CA THR A 360 10.43 4.35 0.14
C THR A 360 11.54 3.37 -0.24
N LEU A 361 11.38 2.64 -1.35
CA LEU A 361 12.43 1.78 -1.89
C LEU A 361 13.68 2.56 -2.27
N ALA A 362 13.50 3.70 -2.96
CA ALA A 362 14.63 4.54 -3.37
C ALA A 362 15.35 5.16 -2.15
N ALA A 363 14.60 5.62 -1.16
CA ALA A 363 15.15 6.13 0.09
C ALA A 363 16.00 5.06 0.83
N LEU A 364 15.52 3.81 0.87
CA LEU A 364 16.26 2.70 1.47
C LEU A 364 17.54 2.35 0.69
N LYS A 365 17.48 2.31 -0.65
CA LYS A 365 18.67 2.08 -1.48
C LYS A 365 19.75 3.12 -1.17
N LEU A 366 19.37 4.40 -1.14
CA LEU A 366 20.27 5.50 -0.79
C LEU A 366 20.86 5.35 0.61
N ALA A 367 20.05 4.99 1.61
CA ALA A 367 20.52 4.79 2.97
C ALA A 367 21.51 3.61 3.08
N LYS A 368 21.21 2.51 2.39
CA LYS A 368 22.08 1.33 2.31
C LYS A 368 23.43 1.62 1.66
N GLU A 369 23.44 2.37 0.57
CA GLU A 369 24.67 2.83 -0.12
C GLU A 369 25.56 3.67 0.78
N ARG A 370 24.96 4.38 1.76
CA ARG A 370 25.67 5.18 2.77
C ARG A 370 26.09 4.39 4.01
N GLY A 371 25.79 3.09 4.04
CA GLY A 371 26.23 2.17 5.11
C GLY A 371 25.33 2.11 6.33
N ALA A 372 24.13 2.71 6.31
CA ALA A 372 23.16 2.57 7.39
C ALA A 372 22.62 1.14 7.47
N PHE A 373 22.28 0.69 8.68
CA PHE A 373 21.49 -0.52 8.87
C PHE A 373 20.03 -0.23 8.54
N ILE A 374 19.44 -1.01 7.64
CA ILE A 374 18.06 -0.78 7.19
C ILE A 374 17.09 -1.83 7.75
N TYR A 375 15.98 -1.34 8.31
CA TYR A 375 14.95 -2.17 8.94
C TYR A 375 13.58 -1.92 8.30
N GLY A 376 12.84 -2.99 7.99
CA GLY A 376 11.53 -2.90 7.33
C GLY A 376 10.37 -3.21 8.25
N ILE A 377 9.33 -2.36 8.24
CA ILE A 377 8.01 -2.65 8.80
C ILE A 377 7.03 -2.74 7.61
N CYS A 378 6.69 -3.95 7.20
CA CYS A 378 5.85 -4.22 6.04
C CYS A 378 4.67 -5.12 6.40
N ASN A 379 3.57 -5.03 5.64
CA ASN A 379 2.48 -5.99 5.79
C ASN A 379 2.61 -7.17 4.81
N VAL A 380 3.05 -6.91 3.59
CA VAL A 380 3.17 -7.94 2.55
C VAL A 380 4.48 -8.69 2.69
N VAL A 381 4.36 -10.00 2.95
CA VAL A 381 5.51 -10.91 3.05
C VAL A 381 6.19 -11.04 1.68
N GLY A 382 7.52 -11.00 1.65
CA GLY A 382 8.29 -11.10 0.42
C GLY A 382 8.23 -9.89 -0.51
N SER A 383 7.71 -8.75 -0.04
CA SER A 383 7.71 -7.49 -0.81
C SER A 383 9.11 -6.95 -1.06
N SER A 384 9.26 -6.03 -2.01
CA SER A 384 10.56 -5.46 -2.42
C SER A 384 11.29 -4.78 -1.26
N ILE A 385 10.57 -4.01 -0.41
CA ILE A 385 11.16 -3.42 0.81
C ILE A 385 11.61 -4.50 1.77
N ALA A 386 10.79 -5.53 2.00
CA ALA A 386 11.14 -6.61 2.93
C ALA A 386 12.39 -7.39 2.49
N ARG A 387 12.58 -7.58 1.18
CA ARG A 387 13.79 -8.24 0.64
C ARG A 387 15.04 -7.37 0.67
N LEU A 388 14.86 -6.04 0.50
CA LEU A 388 15.98 -5.09 0.47
C LEU A 388 16.58 -4.86 1.86
N THR A 389 15.76 -4.94 2.93
CA THR A 389 16.13 -4.62 4.30
C THR A 389 17.01 -5.70 4.95
N ASP A 390 17.93 -5.28 5.83
CA ASP A 390 18.84 -6.19 6.55
C ASP A 390 18.08 -7.00 7.62
N SER A 391 16.98 -6.45 8.12
CA SER A 391 16.05 -7.10 9.05
C SER A 391 14.70 -6.40 9.04
N GLY A 392 13.68 -6.97 9.67
CA GLY A 392 12.37 -6.36 9.70
C GLY A 392 11.34 -7.07 10.57
N THR A 393 10.14 -6.49 10.57
CA THR A 393 8.96 -7.02 11.26
C THR A 393 7.73 -6.85 10.35
N TYR A 394 7.02 -7.94 10.08
CA TYR A 394 5.73 -7.87 9.37
C TYR A 394 4.61 -7.47 10.33
N THR A 395 3.66 -6.66 9.85
CA THR A 395 2.49 -6.26 10.65
C THR A 395 1.47 -7.38 10.81
N HIS A 396 1.41 -8.31 9.86
CA HIS A 396 0.39 -9.40 9.83
C HIS A 396 -1.05 -8.88 9.92
N ALA A 397 -1.32 -7.70 9.34
CA ALA A 397 -2.67 -7.12 9.31
C ALA A 397 -3.65 -7.88 8.40
N GLY A 398 -3.17 -8.87 7.65
CA GLY A 398 -3.92 -9.44 6.54
C GLY A 398 -3.99 -8.50 5.33
N PRO A 399 -4.67 -8.89 4.25
CA PRO A 399 -4.87 -8.03 3.09
C PRO A 399 -5.65 -6.77 3.45
N GLU A 400 -5.21 -5.62 2.92
CA GLU A 400 -5.91 -4.35 3.01
C GLU A 400 -6.17 -3.86 1.59
N ILE A 401 -7.44 -3.86 1.17
CA ILE A 401 -7.90 -3.67 -0.21
C ILE A 401 -8.42 -2.25 -0.42
N GLY A 402 -9.13 -1.68 0.56
CA GLY A 402 -9.57 -0.29 0.52
C GLY A 402 -8.39 0.63 0.26
N VAL A 403 -8.53 1.56 -0.71
CA VAL A 403 -7.41 2.45 -1.10
C VAL A 403 -6.94 3.29 0.08
N ALA A 404 -7.87 3.87 0.84
CA ALA A 404 -7.55 4.59 2.08
C ALA A 404 -7.21 3.59 3.20
N SER A 405 -5.99 3.66 3.72
CA SER A 405 -5.51 2.74 4.76
C SER A 405 -6.21 2.95 6.10
N THR A 406 -6.53 1.84 6.78
CA THR A 406 -7.17 1.81 8.11
C THR A 406 -6.42 0.90 9.07
N LYS A 407 -6.58 -0.41 8.95
CA LYS A 407 -5.91 -1.41 9.83
C LYS A 407 -4.39 -1.43 9.67
N ALA A 408 -3.87 -1.02 8.52
CA ALA A 408 -2.43 -0.88 8.35
C ALA A 408 -1.85 0.15 9.33
N PHE A 409 -2.53 1.27 9.57
CA PHE A 409 -2.08 2.29 10.53
C PHE A 409 -2.00 1.73 11.96
N THR A 410 -3.08 1.14 12.47
CA THR A 410 -3.12 0.62 13.84
C THR A 410 -2.16 -0.55 14.07
N THR A 411 -1.94 -1.39 13.07
CA THR A 411 -0.95 -2.48 13.15
C THR A 411 0.50 -1.97 13.05
N GLN A 412 0.76 -0.91 12.26
CA GLN A 412 2.07 -0.23 12.25
C GLN A 412 2.36 0.41 13.61
N LEU A 413 1.38 1.08 14.22
CA LEU A 413 1.50 1.62 15.59
C LEU A 413 1.79 0.51 16.61
N THR A 414 1.12 -0.63 16.49
CA THR A 414 1.33 -1.78 17.37
C THR A 414 2.76 -2.33 17.24
N VAL A 415 3.29 -2.45 16.01
CA VAL A 415 4.70 -2.85 15.80
C VAL A 415 5.65 -1.82 16.42
N LEU A 416 5.47 -0.53 16.13
CA LEU A 416 6.32 0.54 16.67
C LEU A 416 6.33 0.55 18.21
N THR A 417 5.15 0.35 18.82
CA THR A 417 5.02 0.22 20.28
C THR A 417 5.79 -0.97 20.82
N LEU A 418 5.65 -2.15 20.21
CA LEU A 418 6.38 -3.36 20.58
C LEU A 418 7.90 -3.17 20.46
N LEU A 419 8.37 -2.51 19.40
CA LEU A 419 9.79 -2.21 19.17
C LEU A 419 10.32 -1.25 20.24
N ALA A 420 9.60 -0.17 20.53
CA ALA A 420 10.00 0.82 21.51
C ALA A 420 10.03 0.26 22.94
N LEU A 421 9.01 -0.52 23.34
CA LEU A 421 8.99 -1.23 24.63
C LEU A 421 10.16 -2.22 24.74
N HIS A 422 10.40 -3.01 23.68
CA HIS A 422 11.48 -3.98 23.67
C HIS A 422 12.84 -3.32 23.82
N LEU A 423 13.11 -2.28 23.02
CA LEU A 423 14.38 -1.55 23.06
C LEU A 423 14.56 -0.79 24.37
N GLY A 424 13.50 -0.14 24.88
CA GLY A 424 13.55 0.57 26.16
C GLY A 424 13.91 -0.36 27.33
N HIS A 425 13.31 -1.57 27.35
CA HIS A 425 13.67 -2.59 28.33
C HIS A 425 15.11 -3.10 28.16
N LYS A 426 15.53 -3.43 26.94
CA LYS A 426 16.89 -3.93 26.65
C LYS A 426 17.97 -2.88 26.91
N LYS A 427 17.67 -1.60 26.71
CA LYS A 427 18.57 -0.47 26.97
C LYS A 427 18.57 -0.06 28.45
N GLY A 428 17.57 -0.51 29.23
CA GLY A 428 17.40 -0.17 30.63
C GLY A 428 16.88 1.25 30.87
N THR A 429 16.25 1.86 29.88
CA THR A 429 15.63 3.20 29.97
C THR A 429 14.26 3.15 30.62
N ILE A 430 13.59 2.01 30.61
CA ILE A 430 12.38 1.72 31.40
C ILE A 430 12.67 0.57 32.35
N ASP A 431 12.22 0.71 33.61
CA ASP A 431 12.37 -0.35 34.61
C ASP A 431 11.47 -1.56 34.31
N HIS A 432 11.82 -2.70 34.87
CA HIS A 432 11.14 -3.96 34.59
C HIS A 432 9.64 -3.94 34.99
N THR A 433 9.28 -3.25 36.06
CA THR A 433 7.91 -3.17 36.56
C THR A 433 7.04 -2.36 35.59
N THR A 434 7.50 -1.17 35.21
CA THR A 434 6.87 -0.31 34.21
C THR A 434 6.73 -1.02 32.87
N TYR A 435 7.80 -1.67 32.41
CA TYR A 435 7.80 -2.45 31.18
C TYR A 435 6.72 -3.53 31.18
N LYS A 436 6.67 -4.35 32.23
CA LYS A 436 5.65 -5.42 32.35
C LYS A 436 4.24 -4.86 32.39
N LYS A 437 4.00 -3.78 33.14
CA LYS A 437 2.70 -3.11 33.19
C LYS A 437 2.28 -2.62 31.80
N LEU A 438 3.15 -1.98 31.06
CA LEU A 438 2.84 -1.50 29.70
C LEU A 438 2.57 -2.67 28.75
N CYS A 439 3.31 -3.77 28.86
CA CYS A 439 3.02 -4.99 28.08
C CYS A 439 1.68 -5.61 28.42
N GLN A 440 1.27 -5.62 29.72
CA GLN A 440 -0.06 -6.06 30.15
C GLN A 440 -1.16 -5.19 29.56
N ASN A 441 -0.98 -3.87 29.60
CA ASN A 441 -1.96 -2.93 29.07
C ASN A 441 -2.03 -2.99 27.53
N LEU A 442 -0.90 -3.23 26.84
CA LEU A 442 -0.89 -3.46 25.39
C LEU A 442 -1.71 -4.72 25.01
N ALA A 443 -1.68 -5.77 25.83
CA ALA A 443 -2.46 -6.98 25.59
C ALA A 443 -3.99 -6.73 25.60
N LEU A 444 -4.45 -5.67 26.26
CA LEU A 444 -5.85 -5.29 26.33
C LEU A 444 -6.31 -4.39 25.15
N VAL A 445 -5.37 -3.84 24.38
CA VAL A 445 -5.68 -2.89 23.31
C VAL A 445 -6.66 -3.43 22.27
N PRO A 446 -6.60 -4.70 21.81
CA PRO A 446 -7.60 -5.25 20.89
C PRO A 446 -9.03 -5.14 21.42
N ASP A 447 -9.26 -5.50 22.68
CA ASP A 447 -10.57 -5.43 23.30
C ASP A 447 -11.05 -3.97 23.48
N LEU A 448 -10.13 -3.07 23.81
CA LEU A 448 -10.41 -1.64 23.91
C LEU A 448 -10.76 -1.03 22.54
N VAL A 449 -10.12 -1.48 21.46
CA VAL A 449 -10.48 -1.07 20.08
C VAL A 449 -11.86 -1.60 19.71
N ALA A 450 -12.17 -2.85 20.00
CA ALA A 450 -13.52 -3.41 19.80
C ALA A 450 -14.57 -2.60 20.57
N LYS A 451 -14.31 -2.28 21.85
CA LYS A 451 -15.17 -1.43 22.68
C LYS A 451 -15.31 -0.02 22.07
N THR A 452 -14.24 0.57 21.56
CA THR A 452 -14.27 1.89 20.90
C THR A 452 -15.20 1.90 19.68
N ILE A 453 -15.12 0.87 18.83
CA ILE A 453 -16.02 0.71 17.68
C ILE A 453 -17.47 0.69 18.15
N GLU A 454 -17.79 -0.16 19.13
CA GLU A 454 -19.17 -0.29 19.66
C GLU A 454 -19.69 1.01 20.28
N MET A 455 -18.86 1.76 21.01
CA MET A 455 -19.25 3.03 21.64
C MET A 455 -19.49 4.15 20.62
N THR A 456 -18.84 4.10 19.46
CA THR A 456 -18.82 5.26 18.52
C THR A 456 -19.60 5.01 17.23
N LYS A 457 -19.85 3.76 16.83
CA LYS A 457 -20.43 3.39 15.52
C LYS A 457 -21.75 4.08 15.18
N ASP A 458 -22.66 4.25 16.15
CA ASP A 458 -23.95 4.88 15.92
C ASP A 458 -23.83 6.42 15.97
N LYS A 459 -23.04 6.93 16.91
CA LYS A 459 -22.86 8.37 17.11
C LYS A 459 -22.15 9.05 15.93
N VAL A 460 -21.19 8.36 15.30
CA VAL A 460 -20.52 8.90 14.10
C VAL A 460 -21.50 9.08 12.94
N ILE A 461 -22.57 8.28 12.83
CA ILE A 461 -23.60 8.41 11.79
C ILE A 461 -24.39 9.71 11.98
N GLU A 462 -24.78 10.03 13.21
CA GLU A 462 -25.47 11.30 13.53
C GLU A 462 -24.60 12.50 13.16
N ILE A 463 -23.32 12.49 13.56
CA ILE A 463 -22.35 13.54 13.25
C ILE A 463 -22.12 13.64 11.75
N ALA A 464 -21.94 12.51 11.07
CA ALA A 464 -21.75 12.48 9.62
C ALA A 464 -22.93 13.11 8.88
N GLN A 465 -24.16 12.86 9.30
CA GLN A 465 -25.36 13.44 8.69
C GLN A 465 -25.38 14.96 8.80
N GLU A 466 -24.88 15.54 9.92
CA GLU A 466 -24.81 16.98 10.13
C GLU A 466 -23.69 17.64 9.29
N TYR A 467 -22.53 16.97 9.19
CA TYR A 467 -21.33 17.59 8.60
C TYR A 467 -20.96 17.06 7.19
N LYS A 468 -21.75 16.21 6.57
CA LYS A 468 -21.44 15.65 5.24
C LYS A 468 -21.30 16.71 4.12
N ASP A 469 -21.95 17.85 4.26
CA ASP A 469 -22.00 18.88 3.21
C ASP A 469 -21.01 20.04 3.44
N VAL A 470 -20.18 19.99 4.50
CA VAL A 470 -19.16 21.00 4.73
C VAL A 470 -18.06 20.93 3.67
N SER A 471 -17.41 22.05 3.39
CA SER A 471 -16.31 22.11 2.41
C SER A 471 -14.93 21.94 3.04
N ASN A 472 -14.80 22.29 4.34
CA ASN A 472 -13.53 22.30 5.07
C ASN A 472 -13.70 21.70 6.46
N CYS A 473 -12.60 21.17 7.02
CA CYS A 473 -12.55 20.65 8.38
C CYS A 473 -11.13 20.77 8.94
N ILE A 474 -10.97 21.10 10.20
CA ILE A 474 -9.69 21.15 10.90
C ILE A 474 -9.64 20.06 11.96
N TYR A 475 -8.50 19.36 12.05
CA TYR A 475 -8.21 18.35 13.06
C TYR A 475 -7.10 18.84 13.98
N LEU A 476 -7.29 18.77 15.28
CA LEU A 476 -6.35 19.28 16.27
C LEU A 476 -5.99 18.20 17.30
N GLY A 477 -4.69 17.98 17.48
CA GLY A 477 -4.15 17.07 18.48
C GLY A 477 -2.89 17.61 19.14
N ARG A 478 -2.46 16.97 20.25
CA ARG A 478 -1.18 17.26 20.91
C ARG A 478 -0.43 15.97 21.23
N GLY A 479 0.90 16.06 21.31
CA GLY A 479 1.76 14.92 21.62
C GLY A 479 1.44 13.74 20.69
N TYR A 480 1.25 12.56 21.25
CA TYR A 480 0.90 11.33 20.51
C TYR A 480 -0.33 11.48 19.60
N ASN A 481 -1.26 12.37 19.91
CA ASN A 481 -2.48 12.57 19.14
C ASN A 481 -2.38 13.63 18.03
N PHE A 482 -1.26 14.34 17.89
CA PHE A 482 -1.05 15.21 16.73
C PHE A 482 -0.93 14.41 15.42
N PRO A 483 -0.11 13.35 15.33
CA PRO A 483 -0.09 12.52 14.13
C PRO A 483 -1.44 11.86 13.82
N VAL A 484 -2.27 11.57 14.84
CA VAL A 484 -3.62 11.02 14.63
C VAL A 484 -4.56 12.09 14.04
N ALA A 485 -4.39 13.37 14.41
CA ALA A 485 -5.11 14.46 13.77
C ALA A 485 -4.75 14.58 12.26
N LEU A 486 -3.48 14.43 11.90
CA LEU A 486 -3.05 14.36 10.50
C LEU A 486 -3.69 13.18 9.77
N GLU A 487 -3.72 12.00 10.40
CA GLU A 487 -4.30 10.79 9.82
C GLU A 487 -5.81 10.91 9.63
N GLY A 488 -6.55 11.45 10.61
CA GLY A 488 -7.98 11.71 10.49
C GLY A 488 -8.31 12.68 9.36
N ALA A 489 -7.54 13.76 9.25
CA ALA A 489 -7.67 14.71 8.15
C ALA A 489 -7.36 14.08 6.79
N LEU A 490 -6.35 13.21 6.72
CA LEU A 490 -6.03 12.45 5.51
C LEU A 490 -7.20 11.55 5.11
N LYS A 491 -7.77 10.77 6.04
CA LYS A 491 -8.91 9.88 5.75
C LYS A 491 -10.10 10.65 5.20
N LEU A 492 -10.46 11.78 5.82
CA LEU A 492 -11.59 12.57 5.36
C LEU A 492 -11.38 13.11 3.95
N LYS A 493 -10.20 13.69 3.66
CA LYS A 493 -9.94 14.26 2.32
C LYS A 493 -9.85 13.20 1.22
N GLU A 494 -9.28 12.02 1.52
CA GLU A 494 -9.09 10.95 0.53
C GLU A 494 -10.42 10.41 -0.01
N ILE A 495 -11.40 10.18 0.86
CA ILE A 495 -12.61 9.44 0.49
C ILE A 495 -13.85 10.31 0.32
N SER A 496 -13.91 11.48 0.99
CA SER A 496 -15.08 12.38 0.90
C SER A 496 -14.85 13.61 0.02
N TYR A 497 -13.58 13.91 -0.31
CA TYR A 497 -13.14 15.10 -1.05
C TYR A 497 -13.41 16.43 -0.31
N ILE A 498 -13.69 16.39 0.99
CA ILE A 498 -13.71 17.56 1.86
C ILE A 498 -12.26 17.96 2.13
N HIS A 499 -11.95 19.25 1.99
CA HIS A 499 -10.63 19.76 2.35
C HIS A 499 -10.44 19.67 3.87
N ALA A 500 -9.49 18.89 4.33
CA ALA A 500 -9.23 18.67 5.74
C ALA A 500 -7.74 18.78 6.05
N GLU A 501 -7.40 19.45 7.15
CA GLU A 501 -6.01 19.63 7.59
C GLU A 501 -5.86 19.31 9.08
N GLY A 502 -4.73 18.69 9.42
CA GLY A 502 -4.36 18.40 10.81
C GLY A 502 -3.27 19.36 11.29
N TYR A 503 -3.39 19.84 12.54
CA TYR A 503 -2.39 20.70 13.15
C TYR A 503 -2.10 20.28 14.60
N PRO A 504 -0.88 20.57 15.11
CA PRO A 504 -0.67 20.62 16.55
C PRO A 504 -1.61 21.68 17.14
N ALA A 505 -2.40 21.34 18.15
CA ALA A 505 -3.46 22.24 18.63
C ALA A 505 -2.94 23.63 19.07
N ALA A 506 -1.69 23.73 19.52
CA ALA A 506 -1.08 25.03 19.86
C ALA A 506 -0.78 25.87 18.62
N GLU A 507 -0.40 25.25 17.51
CA GLU A 507 -0.03 25.93 16.26
C GLU A 507 -1.24 26.57 15.56
N MET A 508 -2.45 26.16 15.94
CA MET A 508 -3.67 26.81 15.48
C MET A 508 -3.62 28.33 15.64
N LYS A 509 -3.00 28.85 16.72
CA LYS A 509 -2.88 30.29 17.03
C LYS A 509 -1.98 31.03 16.04
N HIS A 510 -1.12 30.35 15.32
CA HIS A 510 -0.11 30.94 14.44
C HIS A 510 -0.56 31.00 12.97
N GLY A 511 -1.87 31.02 12.72
CA GLY A 511 -2.45 31.19 11.39
C GLY A 511 -3.82 30.52 11.23
N PRO A 512 -3.93 29.18 11.41
CA PRO A 512 -5.16 28.43 11.13
C PRO A 512 -6.41 28.94 11.88
N ILE A 513 -6.26 29.55 13.02
CA ILE A 513 -7.38 30.16 13.81
C ILE A 513 -8.16 31.23 13.01
N ALA A 514 -7.53 31.84 12.00
CA ALA A 514 -8.19 32.80 11.11
C ALA A 514 -9.29 32.18 10.25
N LEU A 515 -9.27 30.85 10.06
CA LEU A 515 -10.25 30.08 9.26
C LEU A 515 -11.50 29.73 10.09
N ILE A 516 -11.48 29.94 11.41
CA ILE A 516 -12.55 29.48 12.30
C ILE A 516 -13.74 30.40 12.20
N ASP A 517 -14.87 29.82 11.81
CA ASP A 517 -16.20 30.43 11.82
C ASP A 517 -17.26 29.40 12.27
N GLU A 518 -18.52 29.75 12.17
CA GLU A 518 -19.66 28.91 12.57
C GLU A 518 -19.95 27.75 11.61
N ASN A 519 -19.31 27.71 10.43
CA ASN A 519 -19.48 26.69 9.39
C ASN A 519 -18.29 25.72 9.31
N MET A 520 -17.19 26.01 10.01
CA MET A 520 -15.99 25.18 10.02
C MET A 520 -16.01 24.22 11.22
N PRO A 521 -16.24 22.92 11.03
CA PRO A 521 -16.08 21.95 12.10
C PRO A 521 -14.60 21.77 12.46
N VAL A 522 -14.33 21.72 13.76
CA VAL A 522 -13.01 21.46 14.31
C VAL A 522 -13.07 20.17 15.14
N ILE A 523 -12.29 19.18 14.74
CA ILE A 523 -12.21 17.90 15.43
C ILE A 523 -11.02 17.94 16.39
N PHE A 524 -11.29 17.77 17.68
CA PHE A 524 -10.28 17.69 18.73
C PHE A 524 -10.02 16.24 19.16
N LEU A 525 -8.76 15.89 19.31
CA LEU A 525 -8.33 14.68 19.98
C LEU A 525 -7.91 15.03 21.42
N ALA A 526 -8.77 14.71 22.37
CA ALA A 526 -8.66 15.11 23.76
C ALA A 526 -8.83 13.94 24.75
N PRO A 527 -8.04 12.84 24.63
CA PRO A 527 -8.04 11.82 25.68
C PRO A 527 -7.54 12.41 27.00
N SER A 528 -8.03 11.89 28.12
CA SER A 528 -7.86 12.44 29.46
C SER A 528 -6.43 12.49 30.01
N LYS A 529 -5.45 11.87 29.30
CA LYS A 529 -4.04 11.82 29.73
C LYS A 529 -3.16 12.76 28.91
N GLY A 530 -1.93 12.93 29.34
CA GLY A 530 -0.94 13.78 28.67
C GLY A 530 -1.29 15.27 28.71
N HIS A 531 -1.47 15.87 27.54
CA HIS A 531 -1.66 17.32 27.41
C HIS A 531 -3.13 17.78 27.47
N TYR A 532 -4.01 17.02 28.08
CA TYR A 532 -5.47 17.23 28.09
C TYR A 532 -5.87 18.67 28.42
N GLU A 533 -5.41 19.23 29.54
CA GLU A 533 -5.75 20.60 29.96
C GLU A 533 -5.37 21.67 28.92
N LYS A 534 -4.30 21.45 28.18
CA LYS A 534 -3.86 22.33 27.09
C LYS A 534 -4.76 22.23 25.87
N VAL A 535 -5.26 21.01 25.58
CA VAL A 535 -6.23 20.79 24.50
C VAL A 535 -7.55 21.46 24.83
N VAL A 536 -8.04 21.32 26.06
CA VAL A 536 -9.26 22.01 26.56
C VAL A 536 -9.13 23.53 26.43
N SER A 537 -7.99 24.10 26.81
CA SER A 537 -7.75 25.55 26.64
C SER A 537 -7.81 25.96 25.15
N ASN A 538 -7.29 25.17 24.25
CA ASN A 538 -7.41 25.44 22.82
C ASN A 538 -8.86 25.32 22.31
N ALA A 539 -9.64 24.38 22.83
CA ALA A 539 -11.07 24.26 22.51
C ALA A 539 -11.87 25.49 22.96
N GLN A 540 -11.57 26.08 24.15
CA GLN A 540 -12.18 27.31 24.61
C GLN A 540 -11.93 28.48 23.64
N GLU A 541 -10.74 28.57 23.05
CA GLU A 541 -10.40 29.60 22.07
C GLU A 541 -11.19 29.46 20.76
N ILE A 542 -11.43 28.20 20.30
CA ILE A 542 -12.30 27.90 19.16
C ILE A 542 -13.77 28.29 19.49
N LYS A 543 -14.25 27.87 20.66
CA LYS A 543 -15.64 28.16 21.09
C LYS A 543 -15.90 29.67 21.21
N ALA A 544 -14.92 30.45 21.69
CA ALA A 544 -15.01 31.89 21.73
C ALA A 544 -15.19 32.58 20.36
N ARG A 545 -14.86 31.86 19.27
CA ARG A 545 -15.02 32.29 17.86
C ARG A 545 -16.22 31.64 17.18
N LYS A 546 -17.11 31.03 17.96
CA LYS A 546 -18.29 30.31 17.49
C LYS A 546 -17.98 29.04 16.65
N GLY A 547 -16.74 28.55 16.69
CA GLY A 547 -16.37 27.32 15.98
C GLY A 547 -17.16 26.13 16.51
N LYS A 548 -17.49 25.20 15.62
CA LYS A 548 -18.16 23.92 15.93
C LYS A 548 -17.14 22.88 16.32
N ILE A 549 -17.35 22.24 17.47
CA ILE A 549 -16.38 21.32 18.07
C ILE A 549 -16.94 19.91 18.09
N ILE A 550 -16.23 18.99 17.45
CA ILE A 550 -16.39 17.54 17.60
C ILE A 550 -15.17 17.06 18.38
N ALA A 551 -15.38 16.38 19.51
CA ALA A 551 -14.26 15.96 20.36
C ALA A 551 -14.22 14.44 20.55
N VAL A 552 -13.06 13.83 20.28
CA VAL A 552 -12.74 12.46 20.73
C VAL A 552 -12.22 12.58 22.16
N VAL A 553 -12.94 12.02 23.12
CA VAL A 553 -12.68 12.15 24.57
C VAL A 553 -12.62 10.77 25.24
N THR A 554 -11.99 10.69 26.39
CA THR A 554 -12.10 9.50 27.24
C THR A 554 -13.51 9.39 27.82
N GLU A 555 -14.03 8.16 27.97
CA GLU A 555 -15.34 7.89 28.59
C GLU A 555 -15.51 8.62 29.93
N ASN A 556 -16.72 9.16 30.17
CA ASN A 556 -17.06 9.99 31.32
C ASN A 556 -16.32 11.35 31.40
N ASP A 557 -15.74 11.83 30.32
CA ASP A 557 -15.21 13.20 30.27
C ASP A 557 -16.33 14.23 30.52
N THR A 558 -16.05 15.23 31.30
CA THR A 558 -17.02 16.31 31.62
C THR A 558 -16.57 17.66 31.11
N GLN A 559 -15.28 17.92 31.11
CA GLN A 559 -14.75 19.27 30.86
C GLN A 559 -14.72 19.56 29.34
N MET A 560 -14.14 18.71 28.54
CA MET A 560 -14.15 18.88 27.09
C MET A 560 -15.54 18.66 26.52
N SER A 561 -16.30 17.71 27.07
CA SER A 561 -17.69 17.45 26.70
C SER A 561 -18.62 18.64 26.91
N SER A 562 -18.36 19.50 27.92
CA SER A 562 -19.15 20.73 28.13
C SER A 562 -18.90 21.81 27.08
N LEU A 563 -17.79 21.74 26.36
CA LEU A 563 -17.39 22.69 25.31
C LEU A 563 -17.79 22.22 23.92
N ALA A 564 -17.78 20.91 23.71
CA ALA A 564 -18.01 20.29 22.41
C ALA A 564 -19.49 20.32 22.00
N ASP A 565 -19.76 20.48 20.71
CA ASP A 565 -21.10 20.32 20.15
C ASP A 565 -21.42 18.80 20.01
N HIS A 566 -20.39 17.96 19.76
CA HIS A 566 -20.49 16.50 19.75
C HIS A 566 -19.27 15.86 20.40
N THR A 567 -19.48 14.72 21.05
CA THR A 567 -18.41 13.89 21.63
C THR A 567 -18.45 12.47 21.09
N LEU A 568 -17.25 11.93 20.87
CA LEU A 568 -16.99 10.53 20.53
C LEU A 568 -16.14 9.94 21.65
N GLU A 569 -16.73 9.07 22.47
CA GLU A 569 -16.07 8.55 23.65
C GLU A 569 -15.22 7.32 23.32
N ILE A 570 -14.01 7.25 23.89
CA ILE A 570 -13.12 6.09 23.83
C ILE A 570 -12.82 5.61 25.25
N PRO A 571 -12.52 4.32 25.45
CA PRO A 571 -12.11 3.80 26.75
C PRO A 571 -10.83 4.47 27.27
N GLU A 572 -10.68 4.50 28.61
CA GLU A 572 -9.43 4.96 29.21
C GLU A 572 -8.29 3.99 28.88
N VAL A 573 -7.13 4.56 28.48
CA VAL A 573 -5.92 3.82 28.11
C VAL A 573 -4.68 4.63 28.48
N ASP A 574 -3.51 3.99 28.59
CA ASP A 574 -2.24 4.74 28.72
C ASP A 574 -2.01 5.62 27.50
N GLU A 575 -1.41 6.78 27.73
CA GLU A 575 -1.23 7.81 26.69
C GLU A 575 -0.56 7.26 25.43
N ILE A 576 0.45 6.40 25.57
CA ILE A 576 1.22 5.80 24.48
C ILE A 576 0.37 4.90 23.55
N PHE A 577 -0.77 4.41 24.03
CA PHE A 577 -1.70 3.58 23.23
C PHE A 577 -2.89 4.42 22.70
N SER A 578 -3.07 5.65 23.17
CA SER A 578 -4.20 6.50 22.76
C SER A 578 -4.29 6.71 21.25
N PRO A 579 -3.20 6.77 20.45
CA PRO A 579 -3.27 6.87 19.00
C PRO A 579 -4.04 5.72 18.33
N ILE A 580 -3.92 4.51 18.89
CA ILE A 580 -4.59 3.31 18.32
C ILE A 580 -6.11 3.40 18.52
N LEU A 581 -6.57 3.95 19.66
CA LEU A 581 -8.00 4.09 19.94
C LEU A 581 -8.58 5.35 19.29
N SER A 582 -7.87 6.48 19.37
CA SER A 582 -8.38 7.77 18.90
C SER A 582 -8.61 7.85 17.41
N VAL A 583 -7.90 7.03 16.60
CA VAL A 583 -8.07 7.00 15.15
C VAL A 583 -9.37 6.31 14.71
N ILE A 584 -9.89 5.37 15.51
CA ILE A 584 -11.06 4.54 15.15
C ILE A 584 -12.31 5.39 14.86
N PRO A 585 -12.76 6.30 15.76
CA PRO A 585 -13.93 7.14 15.48
C PRO A 585 -13.70 8.08 14.28
N LEU A 586 -12.46 8.49 14.00
CA LEU A 586 -12.16 9.32 12.83
C LEU A 586 -12.28 8.56 11.52
N GLN A 587 -11.86 7.29 11.49
CA GLN A 587 -12.03 6.42 10.34
C GLN A 587 -13.52 6.16 10.05
N LEU A 588 -14.31 5.84 11.09
CA LEU A 588 -15.76 5.64 10.97
C LEU A 588 -16.47 6.91 10.52
N LEU A 589 -16.12 8.07 11.08
CA LEU A 589 -16.72 9.35 10.71
C LEU A 589 -16.43 9.68 9.23
N SER A 590 -15.18 9.53 8.80
CA SER A 590 -14.80 9.75 7.41
C SER A 590 -15.53 8.82 6.46
N TYR A 591 -15.66 7.54 6.81
CA TYR A 591 -16.40 6.54 6.05
C TYR A 591 -17.86 6.94 5.87
N HIS A 592 -18.57 7.26 6.96
CA HIS A 592 -20.00 7.61 6.88
C HIS A 592 -20.24 8.94 6.16
N ILE A 593 -19.39 9.94 6.35
CA ILE A 593 -19.46 11.19 5.56
C ILE A 593 -19.32 10.86 4.07
N ALA A 594 -18.34 10.07 3.68
CA ALA A 594 -18.09 9.75 2.28
C ALA A 594 -19.24 8.95 1.64
N THR A 595 -19.76 7.94 2.33
CA THR A 595 -20.90 7.14 1.85
C THR A 595 -22.17 7.97 1.70
N MET A 596 -22.48 8.85 2.65
CA MET A 596 -23.62 9.78 2.56
C MET A 596 -23.49 10.81 1.44
N ARG A 597 -22.26 11.12 1.02
CA ARG A 597 -21.96 11.96 -0.16
C ARG A 597 -22.00 11.17 -1.48
N GLY A 598 -22.25 9.86 -1.44
CA GLY A 598 -22.24 8.99 -2.62
C GLY A 598 -20.83 8.75 -3.20
N CYS A 599 -19.78 8.92 -2.40
CA CYS A 599 -18.40 8.70 -2.82
C CYS A 599 -18.07 7.21 -2.79
N ASN A 600 -17.22 6.76 -3.72
CA ASN A 600 -16.66 5.41 -3.66
C ASN A 600 -15.52 5.36 -2.65
N VAL A 601 -15.75 4.77 -1.48
CA VAL A 601 -14.79 4.74 -0.36
C VAL A 601 -13.65 3.73 -0.58
N ASP A 602 -13.91 2.64 -1.33
CA ASP A 602 -12.89 1.62 -1.61
C ASP A 602 -11.95 2.05 -2.74
N GLN A 603 -12.47 2.83 -3.70
CA GLN A 603 -11.76 3.29 -4.90
C GLN A 603 -12.03 4.79 -5.11
N PRO A 604 -11.53 5.67 -4.25
CA PRO A 604 -11.72 7.11 -4.39
C PRO A 604 -10.97 7.64 -5.61
N ARG A 605 -11.58 8.63 -6.30
CA ARG A 605 -11.01 9.20 -7.53
C ARG A 605 -9.57 9.68 -7.32
N ASN A 606 -8.73 9.55 -8.33
CA ASN A 606 -7.34 10.02 -8.38
C ASN A 606 -6.40 9.43 -7.32
N LEU A 607 -6.76 8.30 -6.71
CA LEU A 607 -5.92 7.61 -5.74
C LEU A 607 -5.73 6.15 -6.12
N ALA A 608 -4.56 5.63 -5.82
CA ALA A 608 -4.23 4.22 -5.92
C ALA A 608 -3.73 3.70 -4.56
N LYS A 609 -3.96 2.40 -4.26
CA LYS A 609 -3.58 1.80 -2.97
C LYS A 609 -2.09 1.93 -2.66
N SER A 610 -1.23 1.89 -3.67
CA SER A 610 0.21 2.03 -3.51
C SER A 610 0.82 2.67 -4.76
N VAL A 611 1.77 3.56 -4.59
CA VAL A 611 2.48 4.25 -5.69
C VAL A 611 3.80 3.53 -5.93
N THR A 612 3.89 2.79 -7.03
CA THR A 612 5.08 1.98 -7.40
C THR A 612 5.90 2.57 -8.54
N VAL A 613 5.49 3.70 -9.05
CA VAL A 613 6.19 4.49 -10.07
C VAL A 613 6.26 5.93 -9.61
N GLU A 614 7.25 6.64 -10.12
CA GLU A 614 7.46 8.06 -9.89
C GLU A 614 6.78 8.91 -10.96
#